data_1ee820706598dba035c8432660a17d7a
#
_entry.id   1ee820706598dba035c8432660a17d7a
#
_cell.length_a   1.000
_cell.length_b   1.000
_cell.length_c   1.000
_cell.angle_alpha   90.00
_cell.angle_beta   90.00
_cell.angle_gamma   90.00
#
_symmetry.space_group_name_H-M   'P 1'
#
loop_
_entity.id
_entity.type
_entity.pdbx_description
1 polymer ?
#
loop_
_entity_poly.entity_id
_entity_poly.type
_entity_poly.pdbx_seq_one_letter_code
_entity_poly.pdbx_strand_id
1 'polypeptide(L)'
;FEILSGDRLVLKGPNGSGKTTLIKIILGDLCPRQGDITSLSKKAIYIDQDYSLLDSNLNIYQQAQLFNDSGLEEHDIKMRLNRFLFSQNDWHKPCSALSGGERMRLMLYCLTINNESPEIIILDEPTNNLDIQNIEILTAAINEYQGTLIVVSHDQLFLEQINIEKEILL
;
A
#
# COMPACT_ATOMS: atom_id res chain seq x y z
N PHE A 1 3.35 22.57 5.07
CA PHE A 1 3.41 22.04 3.71
C PHE A 1 2.00 21.70 3.21
N GLU A 2 1.84 21.56 1.92
CA GLU A 2 0.57 21.24 1.27
C GLU A 2 0.77 20.00 0.41
N ILE A 3 -0.22 19.10 0.45
CA ILE A 3 -0.30 17.90 -0.40
C ILE A 3 -1.52 18.07 -1.29
N LEU A 4 -1.31 18.05 -2.58
CA LEU A 4 -2.37 18.16 -3.59
C LEU A 4 -2.76 16.77 -4.10
N SER A 5 -3.97 16.67 -4.64
CA SER A 5 -4.43 15.44 -5.29
C SER A 5 -3.52 15.06 -6.46
N GLY A 6 -3.06 13.82 -6.48
CA GLY A 6 -2.12 13.31 -7.48
C GLY A 6 -0.64 13.55 -7.18
N ASP A 7 -0.29 14.24 -6.08
CA ASP A 7 1.10 14.42 -5.69
C ASP A 7 1.79 13.07 -5.42
N ARG A 8 3.07 13.00 -5.80
CA ARG A 8 3.97 11.88 -5.48
C ARG A 8 5.09 12.39 -4.61
N LEU A 9 5.10 12.04 -3.34
CA LEU A 9 6.05 12.59 -2.38
C LEU A 9 6.72 11.52 -1.52
N VAL A 10 7.95 11.82 -1.11
CA VAL A 10 8.70 11.01 -0.16
C VAL A 10 8.87 11.74 1.16
N LEU A 11 8.67 11.02 2.27
CA LEU A 11 9.01 11.48 3.62
C LEU A 11 10.40 10.97 3.98
N LYS A 12 11.36 11.88 4.17
CA LYS A 12 12.72 11.57 4.56
C LYS A 12 13.04 12.08 5.96
N GLY A 13 13.93 11.40 6.64
CA GLY A 13 14.41 11.79 7.96
C GLY A 13 14.95 10.59 8.72
N PRO A 14 15.77 10.81 9.76
CA PRO A 14 16.33 9.73 10.57
C PRO A 14 15.23 8.97 11.32
N ASN A 15 15.59 7.79 11.87
CA ASN A 15 14.66 7.07 12.73
C ASN A 15 14.30 7.93 13.94
N GLY A 16 13.00 7.99 14.27
CA GLY A 16 12.50 8.84 15.35
C GLY A 16 12.24 10.31 14.98
N SER A 17 12.46 10.73 13.73
CA SER A 17 12.18 12.12 13.29
C SER A 17 10.70 12.50 13.25
N GLY A 18 9.80 11.53 13.39
CA GLY A 18 8.37 11.78 13.40
C GLY A 18 7.62 11.35 12.14
N LYS A 19 8.23 10.60 11.21
CA LYS A 19 7.58 10.13 9.98
C LYS A 19 6.26 9.40 10.27
N THR A 20 6.28 8.42 11.15
CA THR A 20 5.08 7.67 11.55
C THR A 20 4.05 8.55 12.27
N THR A 21 4.50 9.55 13.04
CA THR A 21 3.60 10.52 13.68
C THR A 21 2.89 11.37 12.63
N LEU A 22 3.63 11.84 11.62
CA LEU A 22 3.05 12.60 10.52
C LEU A 22 2.05 11.75 9.71
N ILE A 23 2.39 10.49 9.42
CA ILE A 23 1.48 9.56 8.76
C ILE A 23 0.16 9.42 9.55
N LYS A 24 0.24 9.20 10.87
CA LYS A 24 -0.95 9.10 11.73
C LYS A 24 -1.77 10.39 11.77
N ILE A 25 -1.13 11.55 11.65
CA ILE A 25 -1.82 12.84 11.54
C ILE A 25 -2.54 12.92 10.18
N ILE A 26 -1.91 12.52 9.08
CA ILE A 26 -2.52 12.50 7.74
C ILE A 26 -3.72 11.53 7.68
N LEU A 27 -3.63 10.38 8.35
CA LEU A 27 -4.72 9.40 8.47
C LEU A 27 -5.87 9.86 9.38
N GLY A 28 -5.63 10.90 10.20
CA GLY A 28 -6.61 11.38 11.18
C GLY A 28 -6.59 10.63 12.51
N ASP A 29 -5.63 9.75 12.73
CA ASP A 29 -5.47 8.98 13.97
C ASP A 29 -4.89 9.82 15.12
N LEU A 30 -4.21 10.92 14.78
CA LEU A 30 -3.63 11.86 15.75
C LEU A 30 -3.94 13.31 15.38
N CYS A 31 -4.23 14.11 16.39
CA CYS A 31 -4.33 15.56 16.22
C CYS A 31 -2.93 16.21 16.29
N PRO A 32 -2.61 17.20 15.42
CA PRO A 32 -1.36 17.93 15.53
C PRO A 32 -1.30 18.75 16.82
N ARG A 33 -0.11 18.89 17.41
CA ARG A 33 0.09 19.74 18.60
C ARG A 33 0.01 21.23 18.28
N GLN A 34 0.39 21.60 17.05
CA GLN A 34 0.37 22.98 16.53
C GLN A 34 0.00 22.94 15.06
N GLY A 35 -0.69 23.98 14.58
CA GLY A 35 -1.20 24.06 13.23
C GLY A 35 -2.53 23.35 13.04
N ASP A 36 -3.08 23.48 11.83
CA ASP A 36 -4.38 22.96 11.46
C ASP A 36 -4.27 22.02 10.27
N ILE A 37 -5.17 21.04 10.21
CA ILE A 37 -5.37 20.20 9.03
C ILE A 37 -6.60 20.72 8.32
N THR A 38 -6.46 21.21 7.10
CA THR A 38 -7.56 21.80 6.34
C THR A 38 -8.41 20.79 5.58
N SER A 39 -7.86 19.61 5.31
CA SER A 39 -8.59 18.53 4.65
C SER A 39 -7.95 17.19 4.98
N LEU A 40 -8.78 16.20 5.31
CA LEU A 40 -8.35 14.80 5.47
C LEU A 40 -9.14 13.98 4.45
N SER A 41 -8.44 13.20 3.63
CA SER A 41 -9.11 12.20 2.82
C SER A 41 -9.59 11.06 3.72
N LYS A 42 -10.88 10.72 3.58
CA LYS A 42 -11.45 9.54 4.25
C LYS A 42 -11.09 8.21 3.57
N LYS A 43 -10.44 8.29 2.40
CA LYS A 43 -10.07 7.14 1.57
C LYS A 43 -8.53 6.99 1.48
N ALA A 44 -7.85 7.21 2.60
CA ALA A 44 -6.42 6.96 2.71
C ALA A 44 -6.16 5.53 3.16
N ILE A 45 -5.22 4.86 2.52
CA ILE A 45 -4.74 3.52 2.89
C ILE A 45 -3.28 3.61 3.28
N TYR A 46 -2.94 3.06 4.44
CA TYR A 46 -1.58 2.94 4.92
C TYR A 46 -1.13 1.48 4.82
N ILE A 47 -0.07 1.26 4.08
CA ILE A 47 0.58 -0.03 3.91
C ILE A 47 1.90 0.02 4.65
N ASP A 48 1.93 -0.61 5.80
CA ASP A 48 3.12 -0.72 6.62
C ASP A 48 4.06 -1.83 6.13
N GLN A 49 5.23 -1.87 6.70
CA GLN A 49 6.29 -2.83 6.37
C GLN A 49 5.87 -4.30 6.56
N ASP A 50 4.92 -4.57 7.46
CA ASP A 50 4.44 -5.91 7.78
C ASP A 50 3.16 -6.31 7.04
N TYR A 51 2.60 -5.39 6.23
CA TYR A 51 1.31 -5.55 5.55
C TYR A 51 0.18 -5.90 6.53
N SER A 52 0.08 -5.17 7.65
CA SER A 52 -0.86 -5.43 8.74
C SER A 52 -2.35 -5.36 8.34
N LEU A 53 -2.66 -4.79 7.18
CA LEU A 53 -4.00 -4.84 6.58
C LEU A 53 -4.42 -6.26 6.17
N LEU A 54 -3.47 -7.19 6.01
CA LEU A 54 -3.77 -8.59 5.74
C LEU A 54 -3.99 -9.33 7.06
N ASP A 55 -5.18 -9.89 7.26
CA ASP A 55 -5.47 -10.69 8.44
C ASP A 55 -4.74 -12.03 8.38
N SER A 56 -3.82 -12.25 9.31
CA SER A 56 -3.02 -13.47 9.42
C SER A 56 -3.84 -14.75 9.66
N ASN A 57 -5.08 -14.61 10.14
CA ASN A 57 -6.00 -15.74 10.41
C ASN A 57 -6.77 -16.17 9.16
N LEU A 58 -6.81 -15.36 8.12
CA LEU A 58 -7.48 -15.67 6.87
C LEU A 58 -6.53 -16.38 5.90
N ASN A 59 -7.11 -17.12 4.95
CA ASN A 59 -6.38 -17.58 3.79
C ASN A 59 -6.47 -16.55 2.64
N ILE A 60 -5.67 -16.75 1.59
CA ILE A 60 -5.60 -15.84 0.43
C ILE A 60 -6.98 -15.54 -0.15
N TYR A 61 -7.81 -16.57 -0.36
CA TYR A 61 -9.13 -16.39 -0.94
C TYR A 61 -10.08 -15.62 0.00
N GLN A 62 -10.07 -15.94 1.29
CA GLN A 62 -10.88 -15.23 2.30
C GLN A 62 -10.45 -13.77 2.43
N GLN A 63 -9.14 -13.51 2.39
CA GLN A 63 -8.61 -12.13 2.40
C GLN A 63 -9.08 -11.36 1.16
N ALA A 64 -9.02 -11.98 -0.02
CA ALA A 64 -9.54 -11.41 -1.25
C ALA A 64 -11.05 -11.09 -1.17
N GLN A 65 -11.83 -12.00 -0.58
CA GLN A 65 -13.27 -11.78 -0.36
C GLN A 65 -13.57 -10.62 0.58
N LEU A 66 -12.75 -10.42 1.63
CA LEU A 66 -12.92 -9.31 2.57
C LEU A 66 -12.84 -7.95 1.88
N PHE A 67 -12.06 -7.83 0.82
CA PHE A 67 -11.90 -6.59 0.03
C PHE A 67 -12.84 -6.52 -1.19
N ASN A 68 -13.71 -7.50 -1.39
CA ASN A 68 -14.59 -7.59 -2.55
C ASN A 68 -15.87 -6.76 -2.38
N ASP A 69 -15.77 -5.45 -2.32
CA ASP A 69 -16.93 -4.55 -2.30
C ASP A 69 -17.63 -4.45 -3.67
N SER A 70 -16.97 -4.93 -4.72
CA SER A 70 -17.51 -4.96 -6.08
C SER A 70 -18.49 -6.11 -6.34
N GLY A 71 -18.62 -7.04 -5.39
CA GLY A 71 -19.53 -8.19 -5.52
C GLY A 71 -19.12 -9.19 -6.61
N LEU A 72 -17.81 -9.32 -6.87
CA LEU A 72 -17.30 -10.31 -7.82
C LEU A 72 -17.66 -11.74 -7.37
N GLU A 73 -18.04 -12.55 -8.32
CA GLU A 73 -18.26 -13.97 -8.11
C GLU A 73 -16.95 -14.72 -7.78
N GLU A 74 -17.06 -15.86 -7.11
CA GLU A 74 -15.90 -16.68 -6.71
C GLU A 74 -14.94 -16.99 -7.87
N HIS A 75 -15.51 -17.30 -9.04
CA HIS A 75 -14.73 -17.60 -10.24
C HIS A 75 -13.85 -16.41 -10.65
N ASP A 76 -14.41 -15.20 -10.64
CA ASP A 76 -13.70 -13.98 -11.03
C ASP A 76 -12.59 -13.63 -10.06
N ILE A 77 -12.84 -13.79 -8.74
CA ILE A 77 -11.82 -13.61 -7.71
C ILE A 77 -10.65 -14.56 -7.96
N LYS A 78 -10.93 -15.84 -8.16
CA LYS A 78 -9.91 -16.87 -8.39
C LYS A 78 -9.13 -16.63 -9.70
N MET A 79 -9.83 -16.24 -10.77
CA MET A 79 -9.20 -15.90 -12.04
C MET A 79 -8.25 -14.69 -11.90
N ARG A 80 -8.65 -13.67 -11.15
CA ARG A 80 -7.81 -12.50 -10.90
C ARG A 80 -6.64 -12.83 -9.97
N LEU A 81 -6.82 -13.65 -8.92
CA LEU A 81 -5.74 -14.14 -8.05
C LEU A 81 -4.64 -14.83 -8.85
N ASN A 82 -5.00 -15.62 -9.89
CA ASN A 82 -4.01 -16.23 -10.78
C ASN A 82 -3.13 -15.22 -11.51
N ARG A 83 -3.67 -14.03 -11.87
CA ARG A 83 -2.88 -12.95 -12.49
C ARG A 83 -1.86 -12.35 -11.53
N PHE A 84 -2.12 -12.42 -10.21
CA PHE A 84 -1.21 -12.04 -9.16
C PHE A 84 -0.32 -13.20 -8.67
N LEU A 85 -0.20 -14.25 -9.50
CA LEU A 85 0.63 -15.43 -9.29
C LEU A 85 0.20 -16.29 -8.09
N PHE A 86 -1.09 -16.30 -7.75
CA PHE A 86 -1.67 -17.23 -6.79
C PHE A 86 -2.44 -18.32 -7.53
N SER A 87 -1.83 -19.50 -7.63
CA SER A 87 -2.44 -20.67 -8.26
C SER A 87 -3.55 -21.28 -7.40
N GLN A 88 -4.27 -22.26 -7.97
CA GLN A 88 -5.30 -22.99 -7.23
C GLN A 88 -4.79 -23.62 -5.93
N ASN A 89 -3.54 -24.03 -5.88
CA ASN A 89 -2.95 -24.63 -4.69
C ASN A 89 -2.68 -23.61 -3.58
N ASP A 90 -2.60 -22.32 -3.93
CA ASP A 90 -2.26 -21.24 -3.00
C ASP A 90 -3.50 -20.65 -2.33
N TRP A 91 -4.70 -20.77 -2.92
CA TRP A 91 -5.89 -20.06 -2.43
C TRP A 91 -6.24 -20.34 -0.98
N HIS A 92 -5.93 -21.53 -0.49
CA HIS A 92 -6.17 -21.94 0.91
C HIS A 92 -4.95 -21.75 1.82
N LYS A 93 -3.83 -21.23 1.29
CA LYS A 93 -2.65 -20.92 2.08
C LYS A 93 -2.95 -19.79 3.06
N PRO A 94 -2.67 -19.95 4.37
CA PRO A 94 -2.93 -18.89 5.34
C PRO A 94 -2.04 -17.67 5.10
N CYS A 95 -2.55 -16.47 5.30
CA CYS A 95 -1.80 -15.22 5.12
C CYS A 95 -0.56 -15.15 6.04
N SER A 96 -0.61 -15.80 7.20
CA SER A 96 0.54 -15.93 8.11
C SER A 96 1.73 -16.69 7.51
N ALA A 97 1.50 -17.57 6.52
CA ALA A 97 2.54 -18.39 5.88
C ALA A 97 3.08 -17.75 4.58
N LEU A 98 2.63 -16.54 4.21
CA LEU A 98 3.08 -15.84 3.02
C LEU A 98 4.46 -15.22 3.23
N SER A 99 5.32 -15.31 2.20
CA SER A 99 6.55 -14.52 2.10
C SER A 99 6.24 -13.02 1.95
N GLY A 100 7.22 -12.14 2.15
CA GLY A 100 7.05 -10.70 1.95
C GLY A 100 6.52 -10.35 0.57
N GLY A 101 7.09 -10.93 -0.49
CA GLY A 101 6.63 -10.73 -1.86
C GLY A 101 5.21 -11.25 -2.13
N GLU A 102 4.84 -12.39 -1.54
CA GLU A 102 3.46 -12.89 -1.62
C GLU A 102 2.47 -11.97 -0.90
N ARG A 103 2.82 -11.45 0.29
CA ARG A 103 2.00 -10.46 1.01
C ARG A 103 1.81 -9.19 0.20
N MET A 104 2.89 -8.67 -0.39
CA MET A 104 2.82 -7.50 -1.25
C MET A 104 1.88 -7.73 -2.43
N ARG A 105 2.02 -8.85 -3.17
CA ARG A 105 1.13 -9.15 -4.30
C ARG A 105 -0.34 -9.32 -3.89
N LEU A 106 -0.59 -9.97 -2.73
CA LEU A 106 -1.95 -10.10 -2.20
C LEU A 106 -2.53 -8.74 -1.82
N MET A 107 -1.74 -7.87 -1.21
CA MET A 107 -2.16 -6.50 -0.87
C MET A 107 -2.49 -5.70 -2.12
N LEU A 108 -1.62 -5.71 -3.14
CA LEU A 108 -1.90 -5.06 -4.42
C LEU A 108 -3.19 -5.59 -5.06
N TYR A 109 -3.39 -6.91 -5.04
CA TYR A 109 -4.64 -7.51 -5.51
C TYR A 109 -5.86 -6.96 -4.75
N CYS A 110 -5.80 -6.93 -3.42
CA CYS A 110 -6.88 -6.42 -2.57
C CYS A 110 -7.22 -4.95 -2.88
N LEU A 111 -6.24 -4.13 -3.22
CA LEU A 111 -6.48 -2.74 -3.63
C LEU A 111 -7.17 -2.63 -4.99
N THR A 112 -6.93 -3.60 -5.90
CA THR A 112 -7.51 -3.58 -7.25
C THR A 112 -8.92 -4.16 -7.34
N ILE A 113 -9.35 -4.93 -6.33
CA ILE A 113 -10.68 -5.56 -6.32
C ILE A 113 -11.79 -4.64 -5.84
N ASN A 114 -11.45 -3.59 -5.10
CA ASN A 114 -12.39 -2.58 -4.63
C ASN A 114 -12.97 -1.77 -5.79
N ASN A 115 -14.25 -1.39 -5.68
CA ASN A 115 -14.91 -0.52 -6.66
C ASN A 115 -14.34 0.89 -6.69
N GLU A 116 -13.79 1.35 -5.59
CA GLU A 116 -13.26 2.68 -5.45
C GLU A 116 -11.76 2.62 -5.12
N SER A 117 -10.95 3.19 -6.00
CA SER A 117 -9.53 3.35 -5.71
C SER A 117 -9.32 4.30 -4.52
N PRO A 118 -8.37 4.02 -3.62
CA PRO A 118 -8.02 4.96 -2.56
C PRO A 118 -7.56 6.29 -3.16
N GLU A 119 -7.89 7.39 -2.47
CA GLU A 119 -7.43 8.73 -2.88
C GLU A 119 -5.97 8.97 -2.49
N ILE A 120 -5.53 8.36 -1.39
CA ILE A 120 -4.17 8.45 -0.87
C ILE A 120 -3.67 7.04 -0.55
N ILE A 121 -2.51 6.69 -1.06
CA ILE A 121 -1.75 5.50 -0.64
C ILE A 121 -0.50 5.97 0.07
N ILE A 122 -0.29 5.45 1.27
CA ILE A 122 0.93 5.67 2.06
C ILE A 122 1.68 4.35 2.15
N LEU A 123 2.93 4.33 1.69
CA LEU A 123 3.81 3.16 1.70
C LEU A 123 4.96 3.39 2.68
N ASP A 124 5.14 2.50 3.64
CA ASP A 124 6.23 2.59 4.61
C ASP A 124 7.25 1.47 4.37
N GLU A 125 8.43 1.86 3.84
CA GLU A 125 9.56 0.99 3.46
C GLU A 125 9.12 -0.22 2.58
N PRO A 126 8.40 0.03 1.47
CA PRO A 126 7.70 -1.03 0.72
C PRO A 126 8.63 -1.99 -0.02
N THR A 127 9.91 -1.64 -0.21
CA THR A 127 10.90 -2.49 -0.88
C THR A 127 11.64 -3.44 0.07
N ASN A 128 11.47 -3.25 1.39
CA ASN A 128 12.14 -4.10 2.37
C ASN A 128 11.72 -5.57 2.24
N ASN A 129 12.72 -6.46 2.24
CA ASN A 129 12.54 -7.91 2.12
C ASN A 129 11.85 -8.39 0.82
N LEU A 130 11.83 -7.56 -0.23
CA LEU A 130 11.39 -7.94 -1.56
C LEU A 130 12.59 -8.30 -2.44
N ASP A 131 12.41 -9.31 -3.29
CA ASP A 131 13.33 -9.58 -4.39
C ASP A 131 13.07 -8.62 -5.58
N ILE A 132 13.97 -8.61 -6.54
CA ILE A 132 13.93 -7.71 -7.70
C ILE A 132 12.61 -7.85 -8.47
N GLN A 133 12.14 -9.07 -8.68
CA GLN A 133 10.90 -9.32 -9.41
C GLN A 133 9.69 -8.71 -8.71
N ASN A 134 9.61 -8.84 -7.38
CA ASN A 134 8.53 -8.24 -6.61
C ASN A 134 8.63 -6.71 -6.56
N ILE A 135 9.84 -6.13 -6.53
CA ILE A 135 10.03 -4.67 -6.65
C ILE A 135 9.53 -4.17 -8.02
N GLU A 136 9.81 -4.87 -9.11
CA GLU A 136 9.32 -4.52 -10.45
C GLU A 136 7.78 -4.56 -10.52
N ILE A 137 7.14 -5.58 -9.94
CA ILE A 137 5.67 -5.69 -9.87
C ILE A 137 5.09 -4.52 -9.07
N LEU A 138 5.67 -4.21 -7.91
CA LEU A 138 5.25 -3.09 -7.07
C LEU A 138 5.38 -1.76 -7.81
N THR A 139 6.53 -1.53 -8.44
CA THR A 139 6.81 -0.32 -9.23
C THR A 139 5.81 -0.13 -10.36
N ALA A 140 5.50 -1.20 -11.11
CA ALA A 140 4.51 -1.15 -12.18
C ALA A 140 3.11 -0.78 -11.64
N ALA A 141 2.67 -1.43 -10.56
CA ALA A 141 1.38 -1.14 -9.94
C ALA A 141 1.27 0.31 -9.42
N ILE A 142 2.34 0.81 -8.80
CA ILE A 142 2.40 2.20 -8.33
C ILE A 142 2.35 3.20 -9.49
N ASN A 143 3.01 2.90 -10.61
CA ASN A 143 3.02 3.79 -11.77
C ASN A 143 1.65 3.86 -12.48
N GLU A 144 0.82 2.84 -12.38
CA GLU A 144 -0.56 2.85 -12.86
C GLU A 144 -1.51 3.62 -11.93
N TYR A 145 -1.15 3.77 -10.65
CA TYR A 145 -1.97 4.49 -9.69
C TYR A 145 -1.97 6.00 -9.94
N GLN A 146 -3.16 6.62 -10.00
CA GLN A 146 -3.35 8.04 -10.32
C GLN A 146 -3.67 8.93 -9.11
N GLY A 147 -3.83 8.34 -7.93
CA GLY A 147 -4.07 9.10 -6.69
C GLY A 147 -2.78 9.64 -6.07
N THR A 148 -2.94 10.23 -4.90
CA THR A 148 -1.82 10.78 -4.13
C THR A 148 -0.99 9.66 -3.51
N LEU A 149 0.33 9.70 -3.72
CA LEU A 149 1.28 8.72 -3.20
C LEU A 149 2.22 9.37 -2.18
N ILE A 150 2.29 8.78 -0.99
CA ILE A 150 3.24 9.17 0.05
C ILE A 150 4.10 7.95 0.34
N VAL A 151 5.42 8.10 0.26
CA VAL A 151 6.36 7.00 0.46
C VAL A 151 7.37 7.35 1.54
N VAL A 152 7.63 6.41 2.42
CA VAL A 152 8.82 6.39 3.28
C VAL A 152 9.74 5.32 2.70
N SER A 153 10.89 5.69 2.18
CA SER A 153 11.88 4.74 1.67
C SER A 153 13.27 5.34 1.64
N HIS A 154 14.27 4.47 1.78
CA HIS A 154 15.69 4.79 1.60
C HIS A 154 16.23 4.28 0.25
N ASP A 155 15.41 3.57 -0.53
CA ASP A 155 15.78 3.01 -1.83
C ASP A 155 15.66 4.08 -2.93
N GLN A 156 16.81 4.69 -3.30
CA GLN A 156 16.85 5.75 -4.31
C GLN A 156 16.40 5.28 -5.69
N LEU A 157 16.77 4.06 -6.09
CA LEU A 157 16.39 3.52 -7.40
C LEU A 157 14.87 3.33 -7.49
N PHE A 158 14.27 2.81 -6.44
CA PHE A 158 12.82 2.67 -6.36
C PHE A 158 12.12 4.03 -6.43
N LEU A 159 12.58 5.03 -5.66
CA LEU A 159 12.01 6.38 -5.66
C LEU A 159 12.07 7.05 -7.02
N GLU A 160 13.18 6.89 -7.76
CA GLU A 160 13.32 7.38 -9.13
C GLU A 160 12.34 6.69 -10.09
N GLN A 161 12.18 5.37 -9.97
CA GLN A 161 11.29 4.59 -10.83
C GLN A 161 9.81 4.88 -10.63
N ILE A 162 9.40 5.31 -9.44
CA ILE A 162 8.01 5.66 -9.13
C ILE A 162 7.69 7.15 -9.30
N ASN A 163 8.60 7.93 -9.93
CA ASN A 163 8.41 9.34 -10.26
C ASN A 163 8.04 10.23 -9.06
N ILE A 164 8.84 10.17 -7.99
CA ILE A 164 8.67 11.07 -6.85
C ILE A 164 9.00 12.51 -7.27
N GLU A 165 8.09 13.44 -7.01
CA GLU A 165 8.19 14.86 -7.41
C GLU A 165 8.50 15.79 -6.24
N LYS A 166 8.13 15.42 -5.04
CA LYS A 166 8.27 16.24 -3.83
C LYS A 166 8.98 15.48 -2.72
N GLU A 167 9.73 16.20 -1.90
CA GLU A 167 10.41 15.65 -0.73
C GLU A 167 10.06 16.48 0.52
N ILE A 168 9.67 15.80 1.59
CA ILE A 168 9.45 16.39 2.91
C ILE A 168 10.52 15.86 3.84
N LEU A 169 11.33 16.77 4.38
CA LEU A 169 12.37 16.46 5.36
C LEU A 169 11.86 16.70 6.78
N LEU A 170 12.03 15.70 7.67
CA LEU A 170 11.61 15.72 9.08
C LEU A 170 12.80 15.64 10.02
#